data_01942ce13e3e41d22c00e9bac6ad1d9d
#
_entry.id   01942ce13e3e41d22c00e9bac6ad1d9d
#
_cell.length_a   1.000
_cell.length_b   1.000
_cell.length_c   1.000
_cell.angle_alpha   90.00
_cell.angle_beta   90.00
_cell.angle_gamma   90.00
#
_symmetry.space_group_name_H-M   'P 1'
#
loop_
_entity.id
_entity.type
_entity.pdbx_description
1 polymer ?
#
loop_
_entity_poly.entity_id
_entity_poly.type
_entity_poly.pdbx_seq_one_letter_code
_entity_poly.pdbx_strand_id
1 'polypeptide(L)'
;MNFILFIYINLDYILLIIITSVAGTTFSVFLDPQSQEHAHSDSACPIICNRSHRSYDICSINGPTILDPKVSTFYAIGHTSSTTQVEKVKPYPRKWDIFRMSQITEVTLASGPPRAPCMVQHNAPALLFSAGGYSGDFFTDFSDEFIPLFITINSIYSSEDLILVISNAHDWWTRRYADLLQTFSKYPIINLDNDTTTHCFPSVTIGLISLDLMSAGPKPRPNSKTISHFHALLDKTYAHNHPSNPTSLKSRPQLVLAGRNNAIGRVIMNQAKVKKVAEEEGFDVIEFEPKYATPLREAYALVSSSHVMVGVHGAALTHFLFLQPGSVFMQVVPIGTEQLAEVCFGNLARDMGLEYMEYKIGVEESSLVDKYGKDAMVLRDPEAFLKKKGGWSSGTVETYLKKQNVRLNLTRFRGYLKKAFVKAKAFMDEEG
;
A
#
# COMPACT_ATOMS: atom_id res chain seq x y z
N MET A 1 23.06 20.50 4.87
CA MET A 1 23.34 20.25 3.46
C MET A 1 22.73 18.88 3.15
N ASN A 2 21.48 18.88 2.66
CA ASN A 2 20.69 17.67 2.47
C ASN A 2 21.01 17.09 1.09
N PHE A 3 21.67 15.94 1.05
CA PHE A 3 21.81 15.16 -0.17
C PHE A 3 20.63 14.18 -0.26
N ILE A 4 19.70 14.47 -1.16
CA ILE A 4 18.70 13.51 -1.61
C ILE A 4 19.37 12.68 -2.70
N LEU A 5 19.65 11.41 -2.43
CA LEU A 5 20.22 10.51 -3.40
C LEU A 5 19.09 9.74 -4.11
N PHE A 6 18.93 10.01 -5.39
CA PHE A 6 18.02 9.29 -6.27
C PHE A 6 18.66 7.99 -6.72
N ILE A 7 17.88 6.91 -6.68
CA ILE A 7 18.34 5.60 -7.10
C ILE A 7 17.44 5.05 -8.18
N TYR A 8 18.03 4.82 -9.34
CA TYR A 8 17.44 4.09 -10.44
C TYR A 8 17.50 2.59 -10.18
N ILE A 9 16.34 1.92 -10.17
CA ILE A 9 16.29 0.48 -10.25
C ILE A 9 15.37 0.11 -11.40
N ASN A 10 15.99 -0.42 -12.43
CA ASN A 10 15.28 -1.08 -13.52
C ASN A 10 15.07 -2.53 -13.11
N LEU A 11 13.84 -3.06 -13.34
CA LEU A 11 13.41 -4.46 -13.29
C LEU A 11 12.75 -4.95 -11.98
N ASP A 12 11.53 -5.34 -12.20
CA ASP A 12 10.74 -6.36 -11.52
C ASP A 12 10.77 -6.37 -9.97
N TYR A 13 9.82 -5.64 -9.38
CA TYR A 13 9.26 -5.92 -8.05
C TYR A 13 10.09 -5.56 -6.82
N ILE A 14 10.64 -4.35 -6.72
CA ILE A 14 11.21 -3.90 -5.44
C ILE A 14 10.86 -2.44 -5.13
N LEU A 15 10.24 -2.29 -3.98
CA LEU A 15 9.97 -1.03 -3.31
C LEU A 15 11.23 -0.49 -2.66
N LEU A 16 11.64 0.72 -3.02
CA LEU A 16 12.71 1.41 -2.32
C LEU A 16 12.17 2.59 -1.53
N ILE A 17 12.47 2.60 -0.26
CA ILE A 17 12.12 3.67 0.66
C ILE A 17 13.40 4.30 1.17
N ILE A 18 13.51 5.61 1.05
CA ILE A 18 14.54 6.38 1.75
C ILE A 18 13.87 7.07 2.92
N ILE A 19 14.24 6.67 4.12
CA ILE A 19 13.85 7.38 5.33
C ILE A 19 15.06 8.15 5.80
N THR A 20 14.98 9.47 5.73
CA THR A 20 15.90 10.34 6.46
C THR A 20 15.23 10.73 7.77
N SER A 21 15.66 10.13 8.86
CA SER A 21 15.34 10.62 10.20
C SER A 21 16.14 11.90 10.45
N VAL A 22 15.47 13.03 10.52
CA VAL A 22 16.00 14.25 11.10
C VAL A 22 15.36 14.42 12.46
N ALA A 23 16.18 14.38 13.50
CA ALA A 23 15.78 14.66 14.86
C ALA A 23 15.13 16.03 14.98
N GLY A 24 13.95 16.09 15.53
CA GLY A 24 13.37 17.19 16.29
C GLY A 24 13.04 18.47 15.52
N THR A 25 11.89 18.48 14.87
CA THR A 25 10.91 19.58 14.91
C THR A 25 9.61 19.13 14.28
N THR A 26 8.62 18.89 15.12
CA THR A 26 7.23 18.70 14.71
C THR A 26 6.67 20.04 14.27
N PHE A 27 6.61 20.29 12.99
CA PHE A 27 5.73 21.31 12.43
C PHE A 27 4.38 20.68 12.11
N SER A 28 3.45 20.84 13.03
CA SER A 28 2.03 20.58 12.76
C SER A 28 1.52 21.73 11.92
N VAL A 29 1.34 21.51 10.64
CA VAL A 29 0.52 22.40 9.81
C VAL A 29 -0.93 22.03 10.09
N PHE A 30 -1.57 22.76 10.98
CA PHE A 30 -3.00 22.71 11.20
C PHE A 30 -3.70 23.30 9.97
N LEU A 31 -4.38 22.45 9.20
CA LEU A 31 -5.48 22.93 8.39
C LEU A 31 -6.70 23.01 9.30
N ASP A 32 -7.05 24.20 9.69
CA ASP A 32 -8.26 24.50 10.46
C ASP A 32 -9.47 24.45 9.51
N PRO A 33 -10.47 23.58 9.74
CA PRO A 33 -11.65 23.51 8.89
C PRO A 33 -12.76 24.51 9.26
N GLN A 34 -12.50 25.45 10.17
CA GLN A 34 -13.52 26.42 10.61
C GLN A 34 -13.17 27.86 10.20
N SER A 35 -13.26 28.13 8.90
CA SER A 35 -13.57 29.46 8.40
C SER A 35 -14.19 29.39 7.01
N GLN A 36 -15.39 28.82 6.92
CA GLN A 36 -16.30 29.15 5.82
C GLN A 36 -17.30 30.20 6.32
N GLU A 37 -16.83 31.40 6.49
CA GLU A 37 -17.70 32.57 6.39
C GLU A 37 -17.98 32.82 4.91
N HIS A 38 -19.26 32.84 4.54
CA HIS A 38 -19.76 33.21 3.23
C HIS A 38 -19.32 34.64 2.89
N ALA A 39 -18.24 34.75 2.15
CA ALA A 39 -17.94 35.96 1.39
C ALA A 39 -18.30 35.65 -0.08
N HIS A 40 -19.41 36.20 -0.53
CA HIS A 40 -19.64 36.42 -1.95
C HIS A 40 -18.54 37.36 -2.46
N SER A 41 -17.51 36.81 -3.09
CA SER A 41 -16.60 37.55 -3.94
C SER A 41 -16.50 36.82 -5.28
N ASP A 42 -17.03 37.47 -6.30
CA ASP A 42 -16.81 37.17 -7.71
C ASP A 42 -15.30 37.10 -7.99
N SER A 43 -14.83 35.94 -8.34
CA SER A 43 -13.57 35.48 -8.98
C SER A 43 -12.74 34.45 -8.24
N ALA A 44 -13.34 33.50 -7.51
CA ALA A 44 -12.58 32.36 -7.04
C ALA A 44 -12.13 31.49 -8.20
N CYS A 45 -10.83 31.22 -8.28
CA CYS A 45 -10.24 30.33 -9.27
C CYS A 45 -10.88 28.93 -9.15
N PRO A 46 -11.49 28.39 -10.24
CA PRO A 46 -12.22 27.12 -10.16
C PRO A 46 -11.31 25.93 -9.89
N ILE A 47 -10.01 26.05 -10.23
CA ILE A 47 -9.02 25.01 -10.14
C ILE A 47 -8.12 25.32 -8.94
N ILE A 48 -8.09 24.42 -7.98
CA ILE A 48 -7.26 24.53 -6.77
C ILE A 48 -6.32 23.33 -6.70
N CYS A 49 -5.01 23.59 -6.64
CA CYS A 49 -4.01 22.54 -6.48
C CYS A 49 -3.19 22.76 -5.20
N ASN A 50 -3.16 21.75 -4.32
CA ASN A 50 -2.24 21.70 -3.20
C ASN A 50 -1.04 20.82 -3.57
N ARG A 51 0.14 21.43 -3.65
CA ARG A 51 1.41 20.79 -4.02
C ARG A 51 2.44 20.79 -2.89
N SER A 52 2.01 21.18 -1.69
CA SER A 52 2.89 21.34 -0.52
C SER A 52 3.42 20.02 0.03
N HIS A 53 2.70 18.91 -0.20
CA HIS A 53 3.12 17.62 0.33
C HIS A 53 4.26 17.00 -0.50
N ARG A 54 5.21 16.36 0.19
CA ARG A 54 6.40 15.76 -0.46
C ARG A 54 6.09 14.56 -1.36
N SER A 55 5.00 13.83 -1.06
CA SER A 55 4.69 12.55 -1.71
C SER A 55 3.63 12.67 -2.80
N TYR A 56 2.70 13.64 -2.71
CA TYR A 56 1.56 13.74 -3.63
C TYR A 56 1.17 15.19 -3.93
N ASP A 57 0.44 15.37 -5.01
CA ASP A 57 -0.31 16.57 -5.33
C ASP A 57 -1.81 16.23 -5.31
N ILE A 58 -2.63 17.13 -4.80
CA ILE A 58 -4.10 17.07 -4.88
C ILE A 58 -4.58 18.31 -5.61
N CYS A 59 -5.34 18.11 -6.69
CA CYS A 59 -6.03 19.16 -7.39
C CYS A 59 -7.54 18.93 -7.37
N SER A 60 -8.33 19.99 -7.39
CA SER A 60 -9.78 19.92 -7.49
C SER A 60 -10.35 20.99 -8.43
N ILE A 61 -11.48 20.66 -9.02
CA ILE A 61 -12.39 21.61 -9.66
C ILE A 61 -13.71 21.56 -8.91
N ASN A 62 -14.04 22.63 -8.20
CA ASN A 62 -15.26 22.77 -7.42
C ASN A 62 -16.35 23.39 -8.30
N GLY A 63 -17.07 22.55 -9.03
CA GLY A 63 -18.13 22.98 -9.94
C GLY A 63 -18.24 22.10 -11.18
N PRO A 64 -19.18 22.39 -12.08
CA PRO A 64 -19.42 21.62 -13.29
C PRO A 64 -18.14 21.46 -14.12
N THR A 65 -17.84 20.21 -14.47
CA THR A 65 -16.58 19.84 -15.09
C THR A 65 -16.82 18.85 -16.22
N ILE A 66 -16.15 19.02 -17.35
CA ILE A 66 -16.16 18.07 -18.48
C ILE A 66 -14.79 17.41 -18.55
N LEU A 67 -14.76 16.07 -18.55
CA LEU A 67 -13.60 15.26 -18.90
C LEU A 67 -13.63 14.96 -20.41
N ASP A 68 -12.56 15.28 -21.11
CA ASP A 68 -12.24 14.74 -22.43
C ASP A 68 -11.09 13.74 -22.30
N PRO A 69 -11.38 12.42 -22.32
CA PRO A 69 -10.37 11.38 -22.15
C PRO A 69 -9.32 11.37 -23.26
N LYS A 70 -9.69 11.73 -24.50
CA LYS A 70 -8.79 11.72 -25.68
C LYS A 70 -7.57 12.62 -25.51
N VAL A 71 -7.70 13.66 -24.67
CA VAL A 71 -6.64 14.62 -24.38
C VAL A 71 -6.29 14.67 -22.89
N SER A 72 -6.81 13.72 -22.08
CA SER A 72 -6.62 13.64 -20.63
C SER A 72 -6.83 14.99 -19.93
N THR A 73 -7.93 15.68 -20.28
CA THR A 73 -8.17 17.05 -19.81
C THR A 73 -9.53 17.20 -19.15
N PHE A 74 -9.55 17.82 -17.97
CA PHE A 74 -10.76 18.28 -17.29
C PHE A 74 -10.95 19.78 -17.50
N TYR A 75 -12.13 20.16 -17.97
CA TYR A 75 -12.51 21.53 -18.23
C TYR A 75 -13.49 22.03 -17.17
N ALA A 76 -13.13 23.05 -16.41
CA ALA A 76 -14.03 23.75 -15.51
C ALA A 76 -15.02 24.61 -16.31
N ILE A 77 -16.32 24.41 -16.10
CA ILE A 77 -17.39 25.05 -16.85
C ILE A 77 -18.04 26.18 -16.04
N GLY A 78 -18.48 27.23 -16.72
CA GLY A 78 -19.27 28.32 -16.12
C GLY A 78 -18.44 29.43 -15.50
N HIS A 79 -17.13 29.43 -15.67
CA HIS A 79 -16.25 30.50 -15.17
C HIS A 79 -15.93 31.49 -16.32
N THR A 80 -16.32 32.75 -16.15
CA THR A 80 -16.11 33.84 -17.12
C THR A 80 -14.85 34.66 -16.83
N SER A 81 -13.80 34.03 -16.30
CA SER A 81 -12.53 34.72 -16.05
C SER A 81 -11.88 35.14 -17.39
N SER A 82 -11.33 36.35 -17.45
CA SER A 82 -10.57 36.85 -18.58
C SER A 82 -9.25 36.13 -18.82
N THR A 83 -8.78 35.34 -17.82
CA THR A 83 -7.55 34.55 -17.92
C THR A 83 -7.85 33.07 -17.83
N THR A 84 -7.36 32.30 -18.80
CA THR A 84 -7.44 30.84 -18.78
C THR A 84 -6.44 30.30 -17.77
N GLN A 85 -6.92 29.59 -16.74
CA GLN A 85 -6.07 28.85 -15.84
C GLN A 85 -5.80 27.46 -16.43
N VAL A 86 -4.56 27.00 -16.37
CA VAL A 86 -4.16 25.66 -16.78
C VAL A 86 -3.23 25.07 -15.71
N GLU A 87 -3.60 23.93 -15.18
CA GLU A 87 -2.80 23.16 -14.24
C GLU A 87 -2.54 21.77 -14.81
N LYS A 88 -1.37 21.21 -14.51
CA LYS A 88 -0.98 19.86 -14.88
C LYS A 88 -0.59 19.06 -13.67
N VAL A 89 -1.06 17.83 -13.58
CA VAL A 89 -0.83 16.96 -12.43
C VAL A 89 -0.65 15.52 -12.87
N LYS A 90 0.24 14.80 -12.18
CA LYS A 90 0.41 13.35 -12.29
C LYS A 90 -0.18 12.71 -11.05
N PRO A 91 -1.33 12.03 -11.15
CA PRO A 91 -2.13 11.61 -10.00
C PRO A 91 -1.61 10.31 -9.35
N TYR A 92 -0.33 10.27 -8.94
CA TYR A 92 0.32 9.14 -8.30
C TYR A 92 1.13 9.58 -7.07
N PRO A 93 1.04 8.88 -5.93
CA PRO A 93 1.56 9.37 -4.66
C PRO A 93 3.05 9.06 -4.43
N ARG A 94 3.90 9.24 -5.42
CA ARG A 94 5.37 9.12 -5.34
C ARG A 94 6.07 10.27 -6.05
N LYS A 95 5.60 11.46 -5.80
CA LYS A 95 6.12 12.70 -6.42
C LYS A 95 7.65 12.83 -6.41
N TRP A 96 8.30 12.27 -5.42
CA TRP A 96 9.76 12.26 -5.29
C TRP A 96 10.46 11.22 -6.19
N ASP A 97 9.74 10.22 -6.73
CA ASP A 97 10.30 9.19 -7.63
C ASP A 97 10.17 9.65 -9.09
N ILE A 98 11.14 10.41 -9.54
CA ILE A 98 11.16 11.02 -10.90
C ILE A 98 11.00 9.95 -11.98
N PHE A 99 11.64 8.78 -11.81
CA PHE A 99 11.57 7.72 -12.81
C PHE A 99 10.15 7.14 -12.92
N ARG A 100 9.49 6.84 -11.82
CA ARG A 100 8.11 6.34 -11.83
C ARG A 100 7.13 7.42 -12.27
N MET A 101 7.32 8.64 -11.78
CA MET A 101 6.51 9.78 -12.21
C MET A 101 6.65 10.08 -13.71
N SER A 102 7.75 9.74 -14.35
CA SER A 102 7.88 9.88 -15.82
C SER A 102 6.95 8.94 -16.60
N GLN A 103 6.53 7.83 -16.00
CA GLN A 103 5.66 6.82 -16.61
C GLN A 103 4.17 7.10 -16.36
N ILE A 104 3.84 8.04 -15.48
CA ILE A 104 2.46 8.37 -15.13
C ILE A 104 1.89 9.36 -16.16
N THR A 105 0.69 9.07 -16.64
CA THR A 105 -0.08 9.96 -17.51
C THR A 105 -0.31 11.30 -16.82
N GLU A 106 0.14 12.38 -17.46
CA GLU A 106 -0.11 13.73 -17.00
C GLU A 106 -1.52 14.15 -17.39
N VAL A 107 -2.28 14.65 -16.41
CA VAL A 107 -3.64 15.13 -16.59
C VAL A 107 -3.65 16.65 -16.52
N THR A 108 -4.41 17.27 -17.44
CA THR A 108 -4.57 18.72 -17.50
C THR A 108 -5.92 19.15 -16.90
N LEU A 109 -5.91 20.19 -16.09
CA LEU A 109 -7.11 20.91 -15.65
C LEU A 109 -7.08 22.29 -16.32
N ALA A 110 -8.17 22.67 -16.97
CA ALA A 110 -8.24 23.95 -17.66
C ALA A 110 -9.54 24.67 -17.36
N SER A 111 -9.48 25.98 -17.14
CA SER A 111 -10.66 26.84 -17.17
C SER A 111 -10.84 27.34 -18.60
N GLY A 112 -11.99 27.08 -19.20
CA GLY A 112 -12.27 27.53 -20.59
C GLY A 112 -13.20 26.56 -21.31
N PRO A 113 -13.54 26.91 -22.55
CA PRO A 113 -14.49 26.11 -23.32
C PRO A 113 -13.91 24.71 -23.59
N PRO A 114 -14.69 23.64 -23.36
CA PRO A 114 -14.28 22.29 -23.71
C PRO A 114 -14.18 22.11 -25.22
N ARG A 115 -13.33 21.17 -25.65
CA ARG A 115 -13.19 20.87 -27.10
C ARG A 115 -14.38 20.10 -27.66
N ALA A 116 -15.12 19.39 -26.80
CA ALA A 116 -16.25 18.57 -27.18
C ALA A 116 -17.42 18.76 -26.18
N PRO A 117 -18.68 18.59 -26.61
CA PRO A 117 -19.80 18.66 -25.70
C PRO A 117 -19.85 17.48 -24.76
N CYS A 118 -20.62 17.61 -23.67
CA CYS A 118 -20.92 16.56 -22.75
C CYS A 118 -21.74 15.44 -23.42
N MET A 119 -21.25 14.21 -23.34
CA MET A 119 -21.95 13.05 -23.88
C MET A 119 -22.61 12.22 -22.78
N VAL A 120 -21.98 12.11 -21.61
CA VAL A 120 -22.49 11.36 -20.46
C VAL A 120 -22.48 12.26 -19.24
N GLN A 121 -23.67 12.54 -18.71
CA GLN A 121 -23.86 13.35 -17.52
C GLN A 121 -23.92 12.46 -16.27
N HIS A 122 -23.12 12.81 -15.26
CA HIS A 122 -23.12 12.16 -13.97
C HIS A 122 -23.63 13.10 -12.87
N ASN A 123 -24.29 12.53 -11.87
CA ASN A 123 -24.80 13.24 -10.69
C ASN A 123 -23.88 13.11 -9.48
N ALA A 124 -22.80 12.35 -9.60
CA ALA A 124 -21.81 12.13 -8.55
C ALA A 124 -20.47 12.77 -8.92
N PRO A 125 -19.69 13.26 -7.93
CA PRO A 125 -18.34 13.77 -8.16
C PRO A 125 -17.39 12.68 -8.66
N ALA A 126 -16.30 13.07 -9.33
CA ALA A 126 -15.27 12.15 -9.76
C ALA A 126 -14.01 12.25 -8.91
N LEU A 127 -13.36 11.10 -8.68
CA LEU A 127 -12.01 11.01 -8.14
C LEU A 127 -11.11 10.32 -9.16
N LEU A 128 -10.10 11.03 -9.63
CA LEU A 128 -9.10 10.49 -10.55
C LEU A 128 -7.81 10.16 -9.83
N PHE A 129 -7.31 8.94 -10.05
CA PHE A 129 -5.97 8.51 -9.63
C PHE A 129 -5.32 7.62 -10.69
N SER A 130 -4.03 7.33 -10.53
CA SER A 130 -3.29 6.44 -11.43
C SER A 130 -3.05 5.08 -10.79
N ALA A 131 -3.32 4.01 -11.54
CA ALA A 131 -2.90 2.64 -11.25
C ALA A 131 -1.62 2.27 -12.02
N GLY A 132 -0.72 3.24 -12.21
CA GLY A 132 0.57 3.08 -12.88
C GLY A 132 1.73 2.90 -11.89
N GLY A 133 2.91 3.34 -12.31
CA GLY A 133 4.08 3.36 -11.43
C GLY A 133 4.61 2.00 -11.05
N TYR A 134 4.33 1.53 -9.87
CA TYR A 134 4.73 0.21 -9.34
C TYR A 134 3.59 -0.82 -9.33
N SER A 135 2.47 -0.54 -9.98
CA SER A 135 1.33 -1.47 -10.03
C SER A 135 1.72 -2.88 -10.49
N GLY A 136 1.13 -3.89 -9.83
CA GLY A 136 1.42 -5.30 -10.05
C GLY A 136 2.28 -5.93 -8.98
N ASP A 137 2.91 -5.15 -8.11
CA ASP A 137 3.44 -5.63 -6.84
C ASP A 137 2.37 -5.46 -5.76
N PHE A 138 1.96 -6.56 -5.13
CA PHE A 138 0.85 -6.56 -4.17
C PHE A 138 1.05 -5.60 -2.99
N PHE A 139 2.30 -5.34 -2.61
CA PHE A 139 2.61 -4.35 -1.59
C PHE A 139 2.33 -2.93 -2.09
N THR A 140 2.78 -2.60 -3.30
CA THR A 140 2.60 -1.26 -3.85
C THR A 140 1.16 -0.97 -4.23
N ASP A 141 0.41 -1.96 -4.73
CA ASP A 141 -1.02 -1.81 -4.99
C ASP A 141 -1.78 -1.36 -3.72
N PHE A 142 -1.41 -1.88 -2.54
CA PHE A 142 -2.03 -1.43 -1.28
C PHE A 142 -1.41 -0.14 -0.74
N SER A 143 -0.10 0.01 -0.81
CA SER A 143 0.62 1.17 -0.28
C SER A 143 0.38 2.46 -1.07
N ASP A 144 0.29 2.37 -2.39
CA ASP A 144 0.24 3.53 -3.28
C ASP A 144 -1.18 3.83 -3.80
N GLU A 145 -2.05 2.79 -3.89
CA GLU A 145 -3.40 2.96 -4.41
C GLU A 145 -4.48 2.77 -3.34
N PHE A 146 -4.68 1.55 -2.77
CA PHE A 146 -5.89 1.26 -1.98
C PHE A 146 -5.94 1.93 -0.61
N ILE A 147 -4.85 1.98 0.15
CA ILE A 147 -4.81 2.71 1.43
C ILE A 147 -4.91 4.22 1.18
N PRO A 148 -4.16 4.84 0.25
CA PRO A 148 -4.36 6.22 -0.16
C PRO A 148 -5.76 6.53 -0.68
N LEU A 149 -6.37 5.65 -1.47
CA LEU A 149 -7.75 5.79 -1.95
C LEU A 149 -8.74 5.84 -0.78
N PHE A 150 -8.61 4.89 0.16
CA PHE A 150 -9.42 4.86 1.38
C PHE A 150 -9.28 6.15 2.19
N ILE A 151 -8.06 6.64 2.40
CA ILE A 151 -7.79 7.88 3.12
C ILE A 151 -8.43 9.06 2.38
N THR A 152 -8.22 9.16 1.07
CA THR A 152 -8.71 10.27 0.24
C THR A 152 -10.23 10.35 0.27
N ILE A 153 -10.91 9.22 0.05
CA ILE A 153 -12.37 9.16 0.06
C ILE A 153 -12.91 9.60 1.42
N ASN A 154 -12.37 9.06 2.51
CA ASN A 154 -12.86 9.39 3.85
C ASN A 154 -12.47 10.81 4.32
N SER A 155 -11.47 11.43 3.70
CA SER A 155 -11.07 12.81 4.02
C SER A 155 -11.85 13.87 3.24
N ILE A 156 -12.25 13.56 2.01
CA ILE A 156 -12.84 14.56 1.09
C ILE A 156 -14.36 14.35 0.91
N TYR A 157 -14.81 13.11 0.77
CA TYR A 157 -16.17 12.79 0.31
C TYR A 157 -17.15 12.39 1.44
N SER A 158 -16.70 12.31 2.68
CA SER A 158 -17.51 12.07 3.91
C SER A 158 -18.51 10.90 3.86
N SER A 159 -19.44 10.84 2.93
CA SER A 159 -20.45 9.77 2.70
C SER A 159 -21.05 9.86 1.30
N GLU A 160 -20.49 10.68 0.44
CA GLU A 160 -21.01 10.87 -0.91
C GLU A 160 -20.60 9.72 -1.82
N ASP A 161 -21.53 9.31 -2.67
CA ASP A 161 -21.19 8.41 -3.79
C ASP A 161 -20.26 9.14 -4.77
N LEU A 162 -19.26 8.45 -5.27
CA LEU A 162 -18.30 9.02 -6.19
C LEU A 162 -18.02 8.09 -7.37
N ILE A 163 -17.52 8.63 -8.47
CA ILE A 163 -17.11 7.89 -9.66
C ILE A 163 -15.58 7.83 -9.69
N LEU A 164 -15.05 6.61 -9.80
CA LEU A 164 -13.61 6.41 -9.96
C LEU A 164 -13.23 6.56 -11.43
N VAL A 165 -12.29 7.48 -11.69
CA VAL A 165 -11.60 7.63 -12.98
C VAL A 165 -10.17 7.17 -12.77
N ILE A 166 -9.70 6.19 -13.55
CA ILE A 166 -8.39 5.58 -13.31
C ILE A 166 -7.56 5.72 -14.58
N SER A 167 -6.35 6.28 -14.43
CA SER A 167 -5.35 6.32 -15.49
C SER A 167 -4.29 5.23 -15.29
N ASN A 168 -3.61 4.84 -16.36
CA ASN A 168 -2.62 3.76 -16.38
C ASN A 168 -3.16 2.42 -15.84
N ALA A 169 -4.48 2.21 -15.98
CA ALA A 169 -5.16 1.02 -15.49
C ALA A 169 -5.14 -0.10 -16.52
N HIS A 170 -4.28 -1.07 -16.33
CA HIS A 170 -4.31 -2.27 -17.15
C HIS A 170 -5.54 -3.13 -16.85
N ASP A 171 -6.12 -3.78 -17.86
CA ASP A 171 -7.31 -4.64 -17.71
C ASP A 171 -7.14 -5.75 -16.67
N TRP A 172 -5.94 -6.28 -16.55
CA TRP A 172 -5.67 -7.31 -15.55
C TRP A 172 -5.74 -6.76 -14.12
N TRP A 173 -5.31 -5.50 -13.90
CA TRP A 173 -5.35 -4.86 -12.58
C TRP A 173 -6.79 -4.57 -12.18
N THR A 174 -7.59 -3.97 -13.06
CA THR A 174 -9.01 -3.71 -12.80
C THR A 174 -9.80 -4.99 -12.55
N ARG A 175 -9.52 -6.08 -13.29
CA ARG A 175 -10.14 -7.39 -13.04
C ARG A 175 -9.73 -8.00 -11.70
N ARG A 176 -8.44 -7.92 -11.34
CA ARG A 176 -7.93 -8.46 -10.08
C ARG A 176 -8.57 -7.80 -8.87
N TYR A 177 -8.78 -6.50 -8.93
CA TYR A 177 -9.29 -5.69 -7.82
C TYR A 177 -10.75 -5.28 -7.98
N ALA A 178 -11.49 -5.89 -8.91
CA ALA A 178 -12.87 -5.51 -9.21
C ALA A 178 -13.77 -5.46 -7.96
N ASP A 179 -13.71 -6.49 -7.11
CA ASP A 179 -14.49 -6.56 -5.88
C ASP A 179 -14.17 -5.40 -4.92
N LEU A 180 -12.87 -5.09 -4.76
CA LEU A 180 -12.43 -4.02 -3.88
C LEU A 180 -12.79 -2.64 -4.44
N LEU A 181 -12.64 -2.43 -5.74
CA LEU A 181 -13.02 -1.19 -6.41
C LEU A 181 -14.53 -0.92 -6.31
N GLN A 182 -15.36 -1.97 -6.43
CA GLN A 182 -16.83 -1.87 -6.24
C GLN A 182 -17.22 -1.49 -4.82
N THR A 183 -16.36 -1.72 -3.83
CA THR A 183 -16.63 -1.30 -2.45
C THR A 183 -16.42 0.21 -2.26
N PHE A 184 -15.56 0.82 -3.09
CA PHE A 184 -15.31 2.27 -3.08
C PHE A 184 -16.30 3.06 -3.95
N SER A 185 -16.85 2.44 -5.00
CA SER A 185 -17.78 3.11 -5.91
C SER A 185 -18.81 2.12 -6.43
N LYS A 186 -20.10 2.50 -6.34
CA LYS A 186 -21.20 1.74 -6.95
C LYS A 186 -21.31 1.96 -8.47
N TYR A 187 -20.60 2.94 -9.02
CA TYR A 187 -20.63 3.27 -10.44
C TYR A 187 -19.58 2.48 -11.21
N PRO A 188 -19.78 2.23 -12.50
CA PRO A 188 -18.75 1.71 -13.38
C PRO A 188 -17.51 2.62 -13.36
N ILE A 189 -16.35 1.99 -13.36
CA ILE A 189 -15.05 2.68 -13.42
C ILE A 189 -14.87 3.26 -14.82
N ILE A 190 -14.42 4.50 -14.89
CA ILE A 190 -13.97 5.13 -16.15
C ILE A 190 -12.48 4.91 -16.29
N ASN A 191 -12.08 4.11 -17.27
CA ASN A 191 -10.66 3.91 -17.60
C ASN A 191 -10.22 5.03 -18.56
N LEU A 192 -9.45 6.00 -18.04
CA LEU A 192 -9.02 7.18 -18.79
C LEU A 192 -8.26 6.85 -20.06
N ASP A 193 -7.51 5.74 -20.07
CA ASP A 193 -6.63 5.39 -21.18
C ASP A 193 -7.39 4.80 -22.38
N ASN A 194 -8.55 4.18 -22.13
CA ASN A 194 -9.34 3.47 -23.14
C ASN A 194 -10.67 4.15 -23.47
N ASP A 195 -11.11 5.11 -22.65
CA ASP A 195 -12.37 5.82 -22.89
C ASP A 195 -12.18 6.92 -23.95
N THR A 196 -13.18 7.07 -24.77
CA THR A 196 -13.22 8.11 -25.83
C THR A 196 -14.41 9.04 -25.70
N THR A 197 -15.25 8.82 -24.70
CA THR A 197 -16.50 9.53 -24.46
C THR A 197 -16.28 10.67 -23.48
N THR A 198 -16.84 11.83 -23.73
CA THR A 198 -16.79 12.95 -22.79
C THR A 198 -17.77 12.75 -21.65
N HIS A 199 -17.28 12.93 -20.41
CA HIS A 199 -18.04 12.78 -19.18
C HIS A 199 -18.17 14.11 -18.45
N CYS A 200 -19.33 14.35 -17.83
CA CYS A 200 -19.58 15.55 -17.05
C CYS A 200 -19.88 15.21 -15.62
N PHE A 201 -19.26 15.96 -14.71
CA PHE A 201 -19.35 15.75 -13.27
C PHE A 201 -19.72 17.07 -12.56
N PRO A 202 -20.38 17.01 -11.39
CA PRO A 202 -20.61 18.19 -10.56
C PRO A 202 -19.31 18.78 -9.98
N SER A 203 -18.29 17.96 -9.75
CA SER A 203 -16.96 18.34 -9.31
C SER A 203 -15.97 17.20 -9.55
N VAL A 204 -14.67 17.48 -9.46
CA VAL A 204 -13.62 16.46 -9.58
C VAL A 204 -12.50 16.72 -8.58
N THR A 205 -11.95 15.63 -8.04
CA THR A 205 -10.66 15.61 -7.32
C THR A 205 -9.68 14.75 -8.09
N ILE A 206 -8.42 15.18 -8.16
CA ILE A 206 -7.35 14.48 -8.88
C ILE A 206 -6.17 14.26 -7.96
N GLY A 207 -5.74 13.01 -7.83
CA GLY A 207 -4.67 12.57 -6.95
C GLY A 207 -5.17 11.87 -5.69
N LEU A 208 -4.24 11.26 -4.94
CA LEU A 208 -4.51 10.55 -3.70
C LEU A 208 -3.71 11.12 -2.54
N ILE A 209 -4.34 11.23 -1.37
CA ILE A 209 -3.68 11.58 -0.11
C ILE A 209 -2.91 10.35 0.37
N SER A 210 -1.58 10.45 0.39
CA SER A 210 -0.70 9.41 0.89
C SER A 210 0.12 9.94 2.06
N LEU A 211 -0.05 9.33 3.23
CA LEU A 211 0.56 9.84 4.46
C LEU A 211 1.96 9.26 4.69
N ASP A 212 2.16 8.00 4.36
CA ASP A 212 3.45 7.32 4.26
C ASP A 212 3.21 5.90 3.70
N LEU A 213 4.29 5.09 3.62
CA LEU A 213 4.19 3.70 3.19
C LEU A 213 3.34 2.89 4.17
N MET A 214 2.37 2.15 3.62
CA MET A 214 1.49 1.29 4.41
C MET A 214 0.98 1.99 5.69
N SER A 215 0.58 3.26 5.58
CA SER A 215 0.18 4.06 6.73
C SER A 215 -1.17 4.75 6.48
N ALA A 216 -2.06 4.65 7.45
CA ALA A 216 -3.29 5.43 7.50
C ALA A 216 -3.14 6.76 8.30
N GLY A 217 -1.91 7.09 8.70
CA GLY A 217 -1.57 8.34 9.39
C GLY A 217 -1.40 8.23 10.91
N PRO A 218 -0.96 9.32 11.54
CA PRO A 218 -0.82 9.38 13.00
C PRO A 218 -2.19 9.26 13.67
N LYS A 219 -2.16 8.91 14.96
CA LYS A 219 -3.32 8.64 15.82
C LYS A 219 -4.57 9.43 15.42
N PRO A 220 -5.72 8.79 15.33
CA PRO A 220 -6.92 9.34 14.71
C PRO A 220 -7.38 10.63 15.40
N ARG A 221 -7.74 11.63 14.61
CA ARG A 221 -8.60 12.72 15.07
C ARG A 221 -9.97 12.12 15.45
N PRO A 222 -10.72 12.72 16.37
CA PRO A 222 -12.10 12.31 16.60
C PRO A 222 -12.83 12.17 15.26
N ASN A 223 -13.47 11.02 15.02
CA ASN A 223 -14.20 10.67 13.79
C ASN A 223 -13.37 10.37 12.53
N SER A 224 -12.03 10.36 12.58
CA SER A 224 -11.24 9.92 11.43
C SER A 224 -11.29 8.38 11.25
N LYS A 225 -11.32 7.93 10.00
CA LYS A 225 -11.21 6.50 9.69
C LYS A 225 -9.77 6.04 9.86
N THR A 226 -9.61 4.87 10.47
CA THR A 226 -8.32 4.26 10.80
C THR A 226 -8.06 3.04 9.91
N ILE A 227 -6.89 2.44 10.04
CA ILE A 227 -6.57 1.18 9.37
C ILE A 227 -7.51 0.04 9.76
N SER A 228 -8.05 0.04 10.99
CA SER A 228 -9.07 -0.95 11.41
C SER A 228 -10.36 -0.82 10.59
N HIS A 229 -10.73 0.40 10.16
CA HIS A 229 -11.86 0.60 9.26
C HIS A 229 -11.53 0.13 7.82
N PHE A 230 -10.26 0.27 7.40
CA PHE A 230 -9.82 -0.30 6.12
C PHE A 230 -9.84 -1.82 6.17
N HIS A 231 -9.40 -2.43 7.27
CA HIS A 231 -9.53 -3.88 7.49
C HIS A 231 -10.98 -4.33 7.41
N ALA A 232 -11.89 -3.65 8.12
CA ALA A 232 -13.33 -3.95 8.04
C ALA A 232 -13.91 -3.80 6.62
N LEU A 233 -13.36 -2.89 5.80
CA LEU A 233 -13.72 -2.77 4.39
C LEU A 233 -13.24 -3.98 3.59
N LEU A 234 -12.04 -4.50 3.85
CA LEU A 234 -11.53 -5.74 3.23
C LEU A 234 -12.39 -6.94 3.63
N ASP A 235 -12.76 -7.05 4.91
CA ASP A 235 -13.66 -8.10 5.40
C ASP A 235 -15.01 -8.03 4.68
N LYS A 236 -15.62 -6.86 4.62
CA LYS A 236 -16.88 -6.65 3.88
C LYS A 236 -16.75 -7.05 2.41
N THR A 237 -15.60 -6.78 1.78
CA THR A 237 -15.37 -7.08 0.36
C THR A 237 -15.24 -8.57 0.08
N TYR A 238 -14.51 -9.29 0.94
CA TYR A 238 -14.09 -10.65 0.63
C TYR A 238 -14.75 -11.74 1.46
N ALA A 239 -15.38 -11.42 2.61
CA ALA A 239 -16.05 -12.41 3.46
C ALA A 239 -17.40 -12.90 2.89
N HIS A 240 -18.06 -12.11 2.03
CA HIS A 240 -19.33 -12.51 1.43
C HIS A 240 -19.16 -13.74 0.54
N ASN A 241 -19.98 -14.79 0.80
CA ASN A 241 -20.00 -16.09 0.11
C ASN A 241 -18.95 -17.12 0.53
N HIS A 242 -18.15 -16.89 1.56
CA HIS A 242 -17.67 -18.04 2.28
C HIS A 242 -18.81 -18.53 3.19
N PRO A 243 -19.26 -19.79 3.02
CA PRO A 243 -19.96 -20.41 4.13
C PRO A 243 -18.96 -20.24 5.29
N SER A 244 -19.36 -19.47 6.29
CA SER A 244 -18.78 -19.60 7.60
C SER A 244 -18.91 -21.10 7.89
N ASN A 245 -17.87 -21.88 7.58
CA ASN A 245 -17.76 -23.16 8.23
C ASN A 245 -17.89 -22.75 9.69
N PRO A 246 -18.97 -23.21 10.38
CA PRO A 246 -19.05 -22.99 11.81
C PRO A 246 -17.68 -23.43 12.28
N THR A 247 -16.98 -22.56 12.97
CA THR A 247 -15.69 -22.83 13.59
C THR A 247 -15.81 -24.21 14.23
N SER A 248 -15.54 -25.26 13.43
CA SER A 248 -15.26 -26.55 14.05
C SER A 248 -14.13 -26.19 14.96
N LEU A 249 -14.33 -26.35 16.26
CA LEU A 249 -13.36 -26.09 17.30
C LEU A 249 -12.02 -26.66 16.83
N LYS A 250 -11.25 -25.84 16.10
CA LYS A 250 -9.93 -26.25 15.62
C LYS A 250 -9.12 -26.49 16.89
N SER A 251 -8.80 -27.71 17.18
CA SER A 251 -8.03 -28.07 18.38
C SER A 251 -6.62 -27.48 18.33
N ARG A 252 -6.12 -27.15 17.12
CA ARG A 252 -4.77 -26.66 16.88
C ARG A 252 -4.81 -25.31 16.15
N PRO A 253 -3.93 -24.34 16.52
CA PRO A 253 -3.85 -23.10 15.79
C PRO A 253 -3.29 -23.33 14.37
N GLN A 254 -3.91 -22.67 13.39
CA GLN A 254 -3.48 -22.71 12.01
C GLN A 254 -2.37 -21.66 11.79
N LEU A 255 -1.27 -22.09 11.16
CA LEU A 255 -0.15 -21.25 10.79
C LEU A 255 0.01 -21.21 9.27
N VAL A 256 -0.08 -20.02 8.67
CA VAL A 256 0.28 -19.77 7.28
C VAL A 256 1.77 -19.48 7.18
N LEU A 257 2.51 -20.33 6.48
CA LEU A 257 3.90 -20.11 6.14
C LEU A 257 3.99 -19.52 4.73
N ALA A 258 4.21 -18.21 4.64
CA ALA A 258 4.36 -17.51 3.37
C ALA A 258 5.68 -17.87 2.70
N GLY A 259 5.60 -18.67 1.65
CA GLY A 259 6.73 -19.14 0.86
C GLY A 259 7.12 -18.19 -0.26
N ARG A 260 8.34 -18.38 -0.79
CA ARG A 260 8.91 -17.65 -1.93
C ARG A 260 9.80 -18.54 -2.79
N ASN A 261 9.43 -19.82 -3.01
CA ASN A 261 10.31 -20.82 -3.62
C ASN A 261 10.84 -20.43 -5.00
N ASN A 262 10.07 -19.63 -5.76
CA ASN A 262 10.45 -19.19 -7.11
C ASN A 262 10.89 -17.72 -7.17
N ALA A 263 11.13 -17.07 -6.02
CA ALA A 263 11.52 -15.66 -5.98
C ALA A 263 13.05 -15.47 -6.02
N ILE A 264 13.45 -14.32 -6.51
CA ILE A 264 14.85 -13.89 -6.47
C ILE A 264 15.14 -13.34 -5.07
N GLY A 265 15.85 -14.12 -4.25
CA GLY A 265 16.26 -13.76 -2.89
C GLY A 265 15.14 -13.86 -1.83
N ARG A 266 15.56 -13.79 -0.59
CA ARG A 266 14.72 -13.88 0.61
C ARG A 266 13.91 -15.18 0.70
N VAL A 267 14.48 -16.27 0.18
CA VAL A 267 13.93 -17.62 0.26
C VAL A 267 14.39 -18.27 1.57
N ILE A 268 13.48 -18.98 2.24
CA ILE A 268 13.83 -19.84 3.39
C ILE A 268 14.44 -21.13 2.83
N MET A 269 15.77 -21.24 2.84
CA MET A 269 16.49 -22.37 2.23
C MET A 269 16.20 -23.73 2.89
N ASN A 270 15.72 -23.72 4.13
CA ASN A 270 15.37 -24.91 4.89
C ASN A 270 13.86 -24.94 5.25
N GLN A 271 12.99 -24.46 4.36
CA GLN A 271 11.54 -24.29 4.60
C GLN A 271 10.86 -25.60 5.08
N ALA A 272 11.14 -26.73 4.45
CA ALA A 272 10.55 -28.00 4.87
C ALA A 272 10.89 -28.38 6.34
N LYS A 273 12.10 -28.04 6.79
CA LYS A 273 12.50 -28.27 8.19
C LYS A 273 11.79 -27.27 9.13
N VAL A 274 11.62 -26.02 8.69
CA VAL A 274 10.87 -24.98 9.41
C VAL A 274 9.42 -25.40 9.60
N LYS A 275 8.77 -25.88 8.52
CA LYS A 275 7.41 -26.44 8.56
C LYS A 275 7.30 -27.57 9.57
N LYS A 276 8.19 -28.56 9.50
CA LYS A 276 8.21 -29.69 10.44
C LYS A 276 8.33 -29.23 11.89
N VAL A 277 9.21 -28.27 12.20
CA VAL A 277 9.36 -27.71 13.54
C VAL A 277 8.07 -27.01 13.99
N ALA A 278 7.37 -26.30 13.13
CA ALA A 278 6.10 -25.68 13.47
C ALA A 278 4.99 -26.73 13.75
N GLU A 279 4.94 -27.80 12.95
CA GLU A 279 4.02 -28.93 13.16
C GLU A 279 4.30 -29.65 14.49
N GLU A 280 5.59 -29.83 14.86
CA GLU A 280 6.03 -30.39 16.15
C GLU A 280 5.64 -29.51 17.33
N GLU A 281 5.59 -28.18 17.16
CA GLU A 281 5.14 -27.25 18.19
C GLU A 281 3.60 -27.17 18.31
N GLY A 282 2.88 -27.91 17.47
CA GLY A 282 1.42 -28.06 17.60
C GLY A 282 0.60 -27.25 16.60
N PHE A 283 1.21 -26.62 15.60
CA PHE A 283 0.48 -25.92 14.56
C PHE A 283 -0.05 -26.85 13.45
N ASP A 284 -1.17 -26.48 12.87
CA ASP A 284 -1.57 -26.93 11.52
C ASP A 284 -0.96 -25.97 10.50
N VAL A 285 0.04 -26.44 9.74
CA VAL A 285 0.83 -25.56 8.87
C VAL A 285 0.36 -25.63 7.43
N ILE A 286 0.00 -24.48 6.87
CA ILE A 286 -0.35 -24.31 5.46
C ILE A 286 0.74 -23.47 4.78
N GLU A 287 1.35 -24.04 3.75
CA GLU A 287 2.27 -23.30 2.90
C GLU A 287 1.48 -22.45 1.90
N PHE A 288 1.76 -21.16 1.88
CA PHE A 288 1.08 -20.19 1.04
C PHE A 288 2.11 -19.47 0.16
N GLU A 289 2.03 -19.73 -1.13
CA GLU A 289 2.83 -19.06 -2.15
C GLU A 289 1.91 -18.25 -3.06
N PRO A 290 1.58 -17.00 -2.71
CA PRO A 290 0.70 -16.21 -3.52
C PRO A 290 1.33 -15.92 -4.88
N LYS A 291 0.61 -16.28 -5.93
CA LYS A 291 0.95 -15.96 -7.31
C LYS A 291 0.11 -14.77 -7.77
N TYR A 292 0.55 -14.15 -8.85
CA TYR A 292 -0.23 -13.10 -9.49
C TYR A 292 -1.68 -13.55 -9.80
N ALA A 293 -1.85 -14.78 -10.24
CA ALA A 293 -3.15 -15.38 -10.57
C ALA A 293 -3.95 -15.89 -9.35
N THR A 294 -3.39 -15.83 -8.12
CA THR A 294 -4.12 -16.26 -6.92
C THR A 294 -5.31 -15.33 -6.69
N PRO A 295 -6.56 -15.82 -6.71
CA PRO A 295 -7.73 -14.99 -6.45
C PRO A 295 -7.68 -14.40 -5.04
N LEU A 296 -8.00 -13.10 -4.92
CA LEU A 296 -7.92 -12.42 -3.61
C LEU A 296 -8.89 -12.99 -2.58
N ARG A 297 -10.05 -13.49 -3.02
CA ARG A 297 -11.01 -14.18 -2.14
C ARG A 297 -10.44 -15.47 -1.53
N GLU A 298 -9.68 -16.23 -2.30
CA GLU A 298 -9.02 -17.45 -1.79
C GLU A 298 -7.91 -17.10 -0.80
N ALA A 299 -7.09 -16.10 -1.15
CA ALA A 299 -6.04 -15.60 -0.26
C ALA A 299 -6.64 -15.04 1.04
N TYR A 300 -7.73 -14.27 0.95
CA TYR A 300 -8.46 -13.76 2.10
C TYR A 300 -9.00 -14.92 2.97
N ALA A 301 -9.71 -15.88 2.39
CA ALA A 301 -10.28 -16.99 3.13
C ALA A 301 -9.23 -17.81 3.91
N LEU A 302 -8.07 -18.04 3.27
CA LEU A 302 -6.96 -18.73 3.91
C LEU A 302 -6.37 -17.93 5.06
N VAL A 303 -6.06 -16.65 4.83
CA VAL A 303 -5.32 -15.83 5.81
C VAL A 303 -6.24 -15.38 6.95
N SER A 304 -7.48 -14.98 6.65
CA SER A 304 -8.44 -14.53 7.68
C SER A 304 -8.86 -15.63 8.65
N SER A 305 -8.81 -16.90 8.22
CA SER A 305 -9.09 -18.05 9.09
C SER A 305 -7.87 -18.58 9.82
N SER A 306 -6.72 -17.91 9.71
CA SER A 306 -5.45 -18.33 10.29
C SER A 306 -5.11 -17.52 11.53
N HIS A 307 -4.47 -18.18 12.51
CA HIS A 307 -4.11 -17.59 13.79
C HIS A 307 -2.69 -17.03 13.81
N VAL A 308 -1.86 -17.53 12.89
CA VAL A 308 -0.45 -17.10 12.74
C VAL A 308 -0.10 -16.99 11.27
N MET A 309 0.56 -15.91 10.89
CA MET A 309 1.22 -15.79 9.58
C MET A 309 2.72 -15.57 9.79
N VAL A 310 3.54 -16.37 9.10
CA VAL A 310 4.99 -16.30 9.15
C VAL A 310 5.56 -16.18 7.75
N GLY A 311 6.54 -15.32 7.53
CA GLY A 311 7.26 -15.26 6.27
C GLY A 311 8.45 -14.30 6.31
N VAL A 312 9.29 -14.37 5.27
CA VAL A 312 10.43 -13.45 5.12
C VAL A 312 9.95 -12.13 4.54
N HIS A 313 10.49 -11.02 5.04
CA HIS A 313 10.22 -9.67 4.54
C HIS A 313 10.07 -9.61 3.01
N GLY A 314 8.96 -9.06 2.54
CA GLY A 314 8.65 -8.90 1.10
C GLY A 314 7.16 -8.84 0.80
N ALA A 315 6.81 -8.48 -0.44
CA ALA A 315 5.44 -8.16 -0.88
C ALA A 315 4.39 -9.24 -0.56
N ALA A 316 4.76 -10.53 -0.55
CA ALA A 316 3.85 -11.62 -0.18
C ALA A 316 3.29 -11.45 1.24
N LEU A 317 4.03 -10.80 2.14
CA LEU A 317 3.58 -10.54 3.51
C LEU A 317 2.43 -9.53 3.57
N THR A 318 2.18 -8.73 2.54
CA THR A 318 1.06 -7.78 2.53
C THR A 318 -0.30 -8.47 2.74
N HIS A 319 -0.38 -9.77 2.50
CA HIS A 319 -1.57 -10.56 2.83
C HIS A 319 -1.90 -10.56 4.34
N PHE A 320 -0.98 -10.10 5.23
CA PHE A 320 -1.26 -9.89 6.65
C PHE A 320 -2.43 -8.93 6.88
N LEU A 321 -2.75 -8.07 5.89
CA LEU A 321 -3.94 -7.21 5.90
C LEU A 321 -5.25 -8.00 6.03
N PHE A 322 -5.24 -9.29 5.77
CA PHE A 322 -6.40 -10.19 5.91
C PHE A 322 -6.44 -10.93 7.26
N LEU A 323 -5.40 -10.81 8.10
CA LEU A 323 -5.40 -11.40 9.44
C LEU A 323 -6.41 -10.68 10.34
N GLN A 324 -7.08 -11.44 11.20
CA GLN A 324 -7.96 -10.86 12.20
C GLN A 324 -7.17 -10.19 13.33
N PRO A 325 -7.64 -9.06 13.90
CA PRO A 325 -7.02 -8.45 15.08
C PRO A 325 -6.86 -9.48 16.21
N GLY A 326 -5.71 -9.46 16.90
CA GLY A 326 -5.34 -10.48 17.88
C GLY A 326 -4.51 -11.64 17.31
N SER A 327 -4.59 -11.91 16.02
CA SER A 327 -3.73 -12.91 15.36
C SER A 327 -2.25 -12.53 15.42
N VAL A 328 -1.39 -13.53 15.28
CA VAL A 328 0.08 -13.34 15.30
C VAL A 328 0.61 -13.10 13.89
N PHE A 329 1.34 -12.02 13.70
CA PHE A 329 2.12 -11.77 12.50
C PHE A 329 3.61 -11.80 12.81
N MET A 330 4.31 -12.86 12.38
CA MET A 330 5.75 -13.05 12.59
C MET A 330 6.53 -12.79 11.30
N GLN A 331 7.32 -11.74 11.29
CA GLN A 331 8.18 -11.38 10.17
C GLN A 331 9.60 -11.88 10.40
N VAL A 332 10.12 -12.71 9.49
CA VAL A 332 11.55 -13.02 9.39
C VAL A 332 12.24 -11.84 8.69
N VAL A 333 13.14 -11.20 9.42
CA VAL A 333 13.82 -9.96 9.00
C VAL A 333 15.25 -10.29 8.58
N PRO A 334 15.58 -10.22 7.27
CA PRO A 334 16.93 -10.38 6.77
C PRO A 334 17.86 -9.25 7.27
N ILE A 335 19.16 -9.55 7.35
CA ILE A 335 20.17 -8.55 7.76
C ILE A 335 20.10 -7.33 6.84
N GLY A 336 20.16 -6.13 7.42
CA GLY A 336 20.15 -4.85 6.72
C GLY A 336 18.77 -4.41 6.23
N THR A 337 17.70 -5.13 6.58
CA THR A 337 16.32 -4.77 6.22
C THR A 337 15.46 -4.39 7.42
N GLU A 338 16.05 -4.23 8.61
CA GLU A 338 15.33 -4.02 9.87
C GLU A 338 14.41 -2.80 9.82
N GLN A 339 14.94 -1.67 9.33
CA GLN A 339 14.16 -0.44 9.19
C GLN A 339 13.03 -0.58 8.16
N LEU A 340 13.30 -1.27 7.04
CA LEU A 340 12.27 -1.54 6.03
C LEU A 340 11.18 -2.45 6.59
N ALA A 341 11.56 -3.46 7.39
CA ALA A 341 10.62 -4.38 8.01
C ALA A 341 9.64 -3.65 8.92
N GLU A 342 10.14 -2.71 9.72
CA GLU A 342 9.33 -1.89 10.62
C GLU A 342 8.38 -0.97 9.84
N VAL A 343 8.90 -0.21 8.88
CA VAL A 343 8.12 0.80 8.15
C VAL A 343 7.10 0.17 7.19
N CYS A 344 7.47 -0.93 6.52
CA CYS A 344 6.56 -1.55 5.55
C CYS A 344 5.47 -2.39 6.21
N PHE A 345 5.73 -2.98 7.39
CA PHE A 345 4.82 -3.97 7.96
C PHE A 345 4.62 -3.79 9.47
N GLY A 346 5.68 -3.57 10.25
CA GLY A 346 5.63 -3.60 11.71
C GLY A 346 4.67 -2.58 12.31
N ASN A 347 4.77 -1.32 11.87
CA ASN A 347 3.90 -0.25 12.34
C ASN A 347 2.43 -0.55 12.03
N LEU A 348 2.14 -0.88 10.77
CA LEU A 348 0.77 -1.14 10.35
C LEU A 348 0.17 -2.37 11.04
N ALA A 349 0.96 -3.44 11.23
CA ALA A 349 0.50 -4.63 11.92
C ALA A 349 0.05 -4.32 13.36
N ARG A 350 0.81 -3.49 14.08
CA ARG A 350 0.42 -3.06 15.44
C ARG A 350 -0.82 -2.16 15.43
N ASP A 351 -0.92 -1.25 14.44
CA ASP A 351 -2.08 -0.38 14.27
C ASP A 351 -3.36 -1.17 13.93
N MET A 352 -3.21 -2.35 13.30
CA MET A 352 -4.29 -3.31 13.06
C MET A 352 -4.66 -4.15 14.29
N GLY A 353 -3.92 -4.01 15.39
CA GLY A 353 -4.13 -4.84 16.59
C GLY A 353 -3.57 -6.27 16.48
N LEU A 354 -2.62 -6.51 15.58
CA LEU A 354 -1.97 -7.80 15.46
C LEU A 354 -0.86 -7.95 16.51
N GLU A 355 -0.63 -9.19 16.96
CA GLU A 355 0.52 -9.57 17.76
C GLU A 355 1.76 -9.67 16.85
N TYR A 356 2.41 -8.51 16.62
CA TYR A 356 3.58 -8.44 15.75
C TYR A 356 4.84 -8.97 16.40
N MET A 357 5.53 -9.89 15.71
CA MET A 357 6.78 -10.51 16.15
C MET A 357 7.86 -10.39 15.06
N GLU A 358 9.07 -10.00 15.45
CA GLU A 358 10.23 -9.97 14.55
C GLU A 358 11.20 -11.10 14.87
N TYR A 359 11.51 -11.91 13.86
CA TYR A 359 12.65 -12.82 13.90
C TYR A 359 13.79 -12.21 13.08
N LYS A 360 14.63 -11.39 13.72
CA LYS A 360 15.85 -10.86 13.10
C LYS A 360 16.86 -11.98 12.96
N ILE A 361 17.26 -12.31 11.74
CA ILE A 361 18.21 -13.40 11.50
C ILE A 361 19.59 -13.04 12.04
N GLY A 362 20.31 -14.07 12.52
CA GLY A 362 21.72 -13.93 12.84
C GLY A 362 22.61 -14.00 11.58
N VAL A 363 23.88 -13.63 11.74
CA VAL A 363 24.87 -13.63 10.65
C VAL A 363 24.94 -15.00 9.97
N GLU A 364 24.98 -16.08 10.74
CA GLU A 364 25.08 -17.46 10.25
C GLU A 364 23.81 -17.96 9.54
N GLU A 365 22.70 -17.22 9.68
CA GLU A 365 21.44 -17.53 9.01
C GLU A 365 21.30 -16.85 7.65
N SER A 366 22.20 -15.91 7.31
CA SER A 366 22.21 -15.19 6.03
C SER A 366 23.08 -15.90 5.02
N SER A 367 22.57 -16.12 3.80
CA SER A 367 23.38 -16.64 2.69
C SER A 367 24.50 -15.69 2.24
N LEU A 368 24.48 -14.45 2.69
CA LEU A 368 25.57 -13.51 2.39
C LEU A 368 26.89 -13.91 3.06
N VAL A 369 26.86 -14.74 4.10
CA VAL A 369 28.06 -15.31 4.74
C VAL A 369 28.91 -16.06 3.72
N ASP A 370 28.30 -16.85 2.85
CA ASP A 370 29.01 -17.66 1.85
C ASP A 370 29.78 -16.78 0.84
N LYS A 371 29.28 -15.56 0.61
CA LYS A 371 29.89 -14.61 -0.36
C LYS A 371 30.89 -13.66 0.27
N TYR A 372 30.61 -13.16 1.47
CA TYR A 372 31.36 -12.05 2.06
C TYR A 372 32.20 -12.45 3.27
N GLY A 373 31.94 -13.64 3.83
CA GLY A 373 32.52 -14.07 5.10
C GLY A 373 31.80 -13.42 6.31
N LYS A 374 31.79 -14.13 7.44
CA LYS A 374 31.01 -13.75 8.63
C LYS A 374 31.39 -12.42 9.27
N ASP A 375 32.63 -11.97 9.09
CA ASP A 375 33.18 -10.75 9.71
C ASP A 375 33.06 -9.52 8.80
N ALA A 376 32.50 -9.67 7.61
CA ALA A 376 32.33 -8.59 6.67
C ALA A 376 31.35 -7.51 7.18
N MET A 377 31.66 -6.23 6.93
CA MET A 377 30.83 -5.08 7.32
C MET A 377 29.37 -5.22 6.85
N VAL A 378 29.14 -5.77 5.65
CA VAL A 378 27.80 -6.02 5.09
C VAL A 378 26.92 -6.87 5.99
N LEU A 379 27.51 -7.68 6.88
CA LEU A 379 26.82 -8.56 7.80
C LEU A 379 26.89 -8.06 9.26
N ARG A 380 28.03 -7.50 9.66
CA ARG A 380 28.25 -7.08 11.06
C ARG A 380 27.74 -5.69 11.37
N ASP A 381 27.77 -4.80 10.39
CA ASP A 381 27.29 -3.43 10.52
C ASP A 381 26.62 -2.99 9.21
N PRO A 382 25.39 -3.49 8.96
CA PRO A 382 24.64 -3.16 7.75
C PRO A 382 24.35 -1.66 7.61
N GLU A 383 24.17 -0.96 8.74
CA GLU A 383 23.90 0.48 8.74
C GLU A 383 25.12 1.28 8.25
N ALA A 384 26.31 0.98 8.80
CA ALA A 384 27.54 1.59 8.31
C ALA A 384 27.83 1.21 6.86
N PHE A 385 27.52 -0.02 6.44
CA PHE A 385 27.65 -0.43 5.05
C PHE A 385 26.72 0.36 4.13
N LEU A 386 25.43 0.50 4.48
CA LEU A 386 24.48 1.33 3.76
C LEU A 386 24.96 2.77 3.66
N LYS A 387 25.36 3.36 4.78
CA LYS A 387 25.89 4.74 4.81
C LYS A 387 27.10 4.92 3.89
N LYS A 388 28.06 3.98 3.94
CA LYS A 388 29.26 3.98 3.06
C LYS A 388 28.89 3.88 1.58
N LYS A 389 27.76 3.21 1.23
CA LYS A 389 27.26 3.04 -0.14
C LYS A 389 26.28 4.13 -0.58
N GLY A 390 26.10 5.18 0.22
CA GLY A 390 25.17 6.27 -0.07
C GLY A 390 23.71 5.93 0.19
N GLY A 391 23.44 4.98 1.08
CA GLY A 391 22.11 4.52 1.44
C GLY A 391 21.62 3.36 0.58
N TRP A 392 20.31 3.29 0.37
CA TRP A 392 19.68 2.31 -0.51
C TRP A 392 19.98 2.65 -1.97
N SER A 393 20.99 2.00 -2.54
CA SER A 393 21.41 2.09 -3.95
C SER A 393 21.07 0.80 -4.69
N SER A 394 21.16 0.79 -6.01
CA SER A 394 20.97 -0.46 -6.79
C SER A 394 21.82 -1.62 -6.26
N GLY A 395 23.06 -1.32 -5.84
CA GLY A 395 23.98 -2.32 -5.28
C GLY A 395 23.58 -2.81 -3.89
N THR A 396 23.07 -1.95 -3.00
CA THR A 396 22.62 -2.35 -1.67
C THR A 396 21.30 -3.10 -1.74
N VAL A 397 20.38 -2.67 -2.59
CA VAL A 397 19.14 -3.41 -2.92
C VAL A 397 19.47 -4.80 -3.48
N GLU A 398 20.37 -4.88 -4.44
CA GLU A 398 20.81 -6.15 -5.00
C GLU A 398 21.37 -7.06 -3.91
N THR A 399 22.16 -6.53 -2.97
CA THR A 399 22.74 -7.29 -1.87
C THR A 399 21.69 -7.78 -0.89
N TYR A 400 20.92 -6.87 -0.30
CA TYR A 400 20.03 -7.21 0.83
C TYR A 400 18.66 -7.74 0.43
N LEU A 401 18.10 -7.25 -0.69
CA LEU A 401 16.74 -7.61 -1.09
C LEU A 401 16.67 -8.64 -2.23
N LYS A 402 17.72 -8.77 -3.06
CA LYS A 402 17.72 -9.73 -4.17
C LYS A 402 18.62 -10.94 -3.95
N LYS A 403 19.78 -10.77 -3.34
CA LYS A 403 20.78 -11.86 -3.23
C LYS A 403 20.87 -12.48 -1.85
N GLN A 404 20.14 -11.99 -0.88
CA GLN A 404 20.10 -12.58 0.46
C GLN A 404 18.98 -13.61 0.56
N ASN A 405 19.34 -14.87 0.85
CA ASN A 405 18.43 -15.92 1.29
C ASN A 405 18.66 -16.18 2.78
N VAL A 406 17.75 -16.90 3.43
CA VAL A 406 17.80 -17.17 4.86
C VAL A 406 17.78 -18.67 5.14
N ARG A 407 18.63 -19.12 6.07
CA ARG A 407 18.63 -20.46 6.61
C ARG A 407 18.37 -20.38 8.09
N LEU A 408 17.12 -20.54 8.52
CA LEU A 408 16.72 -20.34 9.92
C LEU A 408 17.38 -21.34 10.85
N ASN A 409 17.92 -20.86 11.97
CA ASN A 409 18.37 -21.70 13.07
C ASN A 409 17.15 -22.31 13.76
N LEU A 410 16.94 -23.61 13.56
CA LEU A 410 15.73 -24.31 14.01
C LEU A 410 15.53 -24.26 15.53
N THR A 411 16.61 -24.33 16.32
CA THR A 411 16.53 -24.26 17.79
C THR A 411 16.05 -22.89 18.24
N ARG A 412 16.65 -21.83 17.69
CA ARG A 412 16.28 -20.44 17.99
C ARG A 412 14.86 -20.14 17.49
N PHE A 413 14.53 -20.56 16.27
CA PHE A 413 13.24 -20.34 15.65
C PHE A 413 12.10 -21.06 16.39
N ARG A 414 12.38 -22.28 16.91
CA ARG A 414 11.45 -23.02 17.79
C ARG A 414 11.03 -22.20 19.00
N GLY A 415 11.94 -21.44 19.59
CA GLY A 415 11.63 -20.54 20.71
C GLY A 415 10.63 -19.43 20.36
N TYR A 416 10.68 -18.93 19.12
CA TYR A 416 9.71 -17.97 18.61
C TYR A 416 8.36 -18.62 18.29
N LEU A 417 8.38 -19.83 17.70
CA LEU A 417 7.16 -20.60 17.46
C LEU A 417 6.39 -20.91 18.74
N LYS A 418 7.10 -21.28 19.83
CA LYS A 418 6.46 -21.48 21.15
C LYS A 418 5.75 -20.23 21.65
N LYS A 419 6.37 -19.05 21.51
CA LYS A 419 5.75 -17.78 21.88
C LYS A 419 4.53 -17.49 21.00
N ALA A 420 4.65 -17.71 19.70
CA ALA A 420 3.54 -17.54 18.75
C ALA A 420 2.39 -18.50 19.04
N PHE A 421 2.70 -19.75 19.44
CA PHE A 421 1.69 -20.75 19.79
C PHE A 421 0.87 -20.33 21.02
N VAL A 422 1.53 -19.83 22.07
CA VAL A 422 0.83 -19.36 23.28
C VAL A 422 -0.12 -18.20 22.94
N LYS A 423 0.35 -17.23 22.13
CA LYS A 423 -0.48 -16.10 21.69
C LYS A 423 -1.66 -16.54 20.82
N ALA A 424 -1.41 -17.45 19.87
CA ALA A 424 -2.44 -17.98 19.00
C ALA A 424 -3.49 -18.78 19.77
N LYS A 425 -3.09 -19.51 20.80
CA LYS A 425 -4.03 -20.21 21.69
C LYS A 425 -4.89 -19.23 22.49
N ALA A 426 -4.30 -18.20 23.08
CA ALA A 426 -5.04 -17.17 23.78
C ALA A 426 -6.09 -16.50 22.87
N PHE A 427 -5.71 -16.18 21.62
CA PHE A 427 -6.62 -15.64 20.63
C PHE A 427 -7.78 -16.61 20.30
N MET A 428 -7.50 -17.90 20.11
CA MET A 428 -8.54 -18.91 19.87
C MET A 428 -9.51 -19.04 21.05
N ASP A 429 -9.01 -18.91 22.28
CA ASP A 429 -9.84 -19.03 23.50
C ASP A 429 -10.72 -17.79 23.71
N GLU A 430 -10.35 -16.63 23.13
CA GLU A 430 -11.17 -15.40 23.14
C GLU A 430 -12.24 -15.40 22.06
N GLU A 431 -12.04 -16.11 20.94
CA GLU A 431 -13.03 -16.23 19.85
C GLU A 431 -14.11 -17.29 20.11
N GLY A 432 -13.89 -18.24 20.98
CA GLY A 432 -14.77 -19.38 21.33
C GLY A 432 -15.61 -19.13 22.55
#